data_703500f7e4b2b7a05232f780721add78
#
_entry.id   703500f7e4b2b7a05232f780721add78
#
_cell.length_a   1.000
_cell.length_b   1.000
_cell.length_c   1.000
_cell.angle_alpha   90.00
_cell.angle_beta   90.00
_cell.angle_gamma   90.00
#
_symmetry.space_group_name_H-M   'P 1'
#
loop_
_entity.id
_entity.type
_entity.pdbx_description
1 polymer ?
#
loop_
_entity_poly.entity_id
_entity_poly.type
_entity_poly.pdbx_seq_one_letter_code
_entity_poly.pdbx_strand_id
1 'polypeptide(L)'
;MDKKDILQEEQIYLDKVLGNIDAKIKEVENNRAYAKKQIEDIGIPEKEDKGIYGRYVREYYDGIEKKQKLVDLKQSTHFGRMDLKLQEHNKVENLIMYIGERGITGTDQKTLVYDWRSPVANLYYMANQTNYKFNETFYELNLKRQIEIKNSKLIDCYDQFKTGSEINVTDTFLLKVLEQKKNRDEFSDIIRTIQSNQNSIIRDDVINNSIVQGVAGSGKTVVLLHKISYLLYNNPDVNPKKIIFITPSEIFKTKLSSINRSLSLTDILMISIEQYYLQKIKTLLPGIKISNIIKDDPKQKDLLSKVYNDEFKKIINDEINNCFNVYILKLKELNITFDISNIYNNLLQISTKLKKILDNDEWDTFEERDNYQTLLNETRELLKRDNVKKIKDRIYQNLRLEFNTKPNWINSKTIYKYNAFILLSIYDRYGFNPVNQFKYIFIDEMQDYANNEIINIINLEKKPYLNLYGDIHQNINNHINSKTIEELVELIKVNLKTEKVLYYELNENYRNTREITDYCNRFILKKMISMGISSDEVMEKDIPYKDIVTDVKNNFNNKEVVIITNDEKVIKELSQSEYEVYNIRTAKGLEFSKVIVIDYGLSDIERYVAFTRTLDKLYVYKQKSS
;
A
#
# COMPACT_ATOMS: atom_id res chain seq x y z
N MET A 1 37.67 -19.46 -14.39
CA MET A 1 38.15 -18.07 -14.46
C MET A 1 38.50 -17.64 -13.05
N ASP A 2 39.65 -17.00 -12.88
CA ASP A 2 40.01 -16.38 -11.60
C ASP A 2 39.07 -15.20 -11.32
N LYS A 3 38.84 -14.85 -10.05
CA LYS A 3 37.99 -13.72 -9.64
C LYS A 3 38.40 -12.41 -10.33
N LYS A 4 39.70 -12.26 -10.59
CA LYS A 4 40.25 -11.09 -11.28
C LYS A 4 39.80 -11.01 -12.74
N ASP A 5 39.75 -12.14 -13.44
CA ASP A 5 39.29 -12.21 -14.84
C ASP A 5 37.82 -11.86 -14.92
N ILE A 6 37.03 -12.35 -13.96
CA ILE A 6 35.57 -12.07 -13.87
C ILE A 6 35.33 -10.57 -13.67
N LEU A 7 36.04 -9.94 -12.73
CA LEU A 7 35.91 -8.50 -12.48
C LEU A 7 36.34 -7.69 -13.71
N GLN A 8 37.35 -8.12 -14.45
CA GLN A 8 37.79 -7.45 -15.65
C GLN A 8 36.72 -7.53 -16.78
N GLU A 9 36.12 -8.70 -16.97
CA GLU A 9 35.03 -8.89 -17.94
C GLU A 9 33.84 -7.95 -17.64
N GLU A 10 33.39 -7.93 -16.40
CA GLU A 10 32.26 -7.09 -15.98
C GLU A 10 32.59 -5.58 -16.03
N GLN A 11 33.87 -5.21 -15.76
CA GLN A 11 34.31 -3.82 -15.89
C GLN A 11 34.28 -3.36 -17.35
N ILE A 12 34.73 -4.17 -18.30
CA ILE A 12 34.66 -3.87 -19.72
C ILE A 12 33.19 -3.63 -20.16
N TYR A 13 32.28 -4.49 -19.66
CA TYR A 13 30.87 -4.31 -19.98
C TYR A 13 30.28 -3.03 -19.34
N LEU A 14 30.61 -2.75 -18.09
CA LEU A 14 30.20 -1.53 -17.42
C LEU A 14 30.68 -0.28 -18.18
N ASP A 15 31.94 -0.25 -18.62
CA ASP A 15 32.49 0.86 -19.38
C ASP A 15 31.75 1.07 -20.71
N LYS A 16 31.38 -0.02 -21.40
CA LYS A 16 30.53 0.03 -22.60
C LYS A 16 29.16 0.66 -22.30
N VAL A 17 28.50 0.26 -21.22
CA VAL A 17 27.19 0.79 -20.82
C VAL A 17 27.30 2.27 -20.45
N LEU A 18 28.29 2.65 -19.65
CA LEU A 18 28.55 4.04 -19.25
C LEU A 18 28.84 4.92 -20.47
N GLY A 19 29.65 4.47 -21.41
CA GLY A 19 29.93 5.18 -22.65
C GLY A 19 28.69 5.44 -23.50
N ASN A 20 27.76 4.48 -23.58
CA ASN A 20 26.48 4.67 -24.25
C ASN A 20 25.57 5.68 -23.52
N ILE A 21 25.55 5.69 -22.19
CA ILE A 21 24.80 6.69 -21.42
C ILE A 21 25.41 8.09 -21.65
N ASP A 22 26.73 8.21 -21.65
CA ASP A 22 27.41 9.49 -21.92
C ASP A 22 27.12 10.04 -23.32
N ALA A 23 27.09 9.16 -24.31
CA ALA A 23 26.68 9.54 -25.67
C ALA A 23 25.24 10.08 -25.70
N LYS A 24 24.30 9.44 -24.99
CA LYS A 24 22.92 9.91 -24.87
C LYS A 24 22.81 11.22 -24.09
N ILE A 25 23.57 11.40 -23.02
CA ILE A 25 23.61 12.69 -22.28
C ILE A 25 24.05 13.81 -23.23
N LYS A 26 25.09 13.58 -24.01
CA LYS A 26 25.58 14.56 -24.98
C LYS A 26 24.54 14.90 -26.07
N GLU A 27 23.80 13.89 -26.54
CA GLU A 27 22.67 14.09 -27.47
C GLU A 27 21.57 14.97 -26.84
N VAL A 28 21.16 14.67 -25.62
CA VAL A 28 20.16 15.45 -24.87
C VAL A 28 20.64 16.89 -24.65
N GLU A 29 21.92 17.10 -24.33
CA GLU A 29 22.50 18.43 -24.17
C GLU A 29 22.50 19.23 -25.47
N ASN A 30 22.84 18.60 -26.59
CA ASN A 30 22.78 19.22 -27.92
C ASN A 30 21.35 19.64 -28.30
N ASN A 31 20.38 18.76 -28.09
CA ASN A 31 18.97 19.03 -28.33
C ASN A 31 18.45 20.19 -27.46
N ARG A 32 18.86 20.23 -26.18
CA ARG A 32 18.54 21.35 -25.28
C ARG A 32 19.16 22.66 -25.71
N ALA A 33 20.43 22.64 -26.13
CA ALA A 33 21.10 23.83 -26.63
C ALA A 33 20.40 24.37 -27.88
N TYR A 34 19.98 23.47 -28.78
CA TYR A 34 19.19 23.83 -29.95
C TYR A 34 17.83 24.43 -29.58
N ALA A 35 17.08 23.76 -28.71
CA ALA A 35 15.78 24.25 -28.23
C ALA A 35 15.91 25.63 -27.56
N LYS A 36 16.95 25.83 -26.73
CA LYS A 36 17.23 27.12 -26.08
C LYS A 36 17.46 28.23 -27.12
N LYS A 37 18.28 27.94 -28.14
CA LYS A 37 18.54 28.91 -29.23
C LYS A 37 17.25 29.28 -29.95
N GLN A 38 16.39 28.29 -30.28
CA GLN A 38 15.10 28.56 -30.93
C GLN A 38 14.17 29.41 -30.06
N ILE A 39 14.17 29.22 -28.76
CA ILE A 39 13.40 30.06 -27.81
C ILE A 39 13.92 31.50 -27.82
N GLU A 40 15.25 31.68 -27.82
CA GLU A 40 15.90 32.99 -27.86
C GLU A 40 15.64 33.69 -29.20
N ASP A 41 15.70 32.95 -30.31
CA ASP A 41 15.48 33.49 -31.69
C ASP A 41 14.01 33.92 -31.88
N ILE A 42 13.03 33.21 -31.32
CA ILE A 42 11.59 33.57 -31.39
C ILE A 42 11.28 34.78 -30.48
N GLY A 43 11.97 34.90 -29.32
CA GLY A 43 11.74 35.98 -28.35
C GLY A 43 10.34 35.93 -27.74
N ILE A 44 9.63 37.08 -27.72
CA ILE A 44 8.23 37.13 -27.22
C ILE A 44 7.32 36.65 -28.38
N PRO A 45 6.66 35.47 -28.22
CA PRO A 45 5.94 34.84 -29.32
C PRO A 45 4.67 35.61 -29.69
N GLU A 46 4.50 35.93 -30.98
CA GLU A 46 3.23 36.38 -31.53
C GLU A 46 2.19 35.25 -31.50
N LYS A 47 0.92 35.59 -31.78
CA LYS A 47 -0.18 34.65 -31.64
C LYS A 47 0.00 33.35 -32.46
N GLU A 48 0.63 33.46 -33.62
CA GLU A 48 0.89 32.36 -34.56
C GLU A 48 2.07 31.48 -34.08
N ASP A 49 3.07 32.06 -33.42
CA ASP A 49 4.28 31.36 -32.98
C ASP A 49 4.13 30.65 -31.61
N LYS A 50 3.04 30.90 -30.87
CA LYS A 50 2.84 30.34 -29.54
C LYS A 50 2.92 28.80 -29.49
N GLY A 51 2.48 28.14 -30.55
CA GLY A 51 2.53 26.68 -30.66
C GLY A 51 3.96 26.14 -30.78
N ILE A 52 4.76 26.77 -31.64
CA ILE A 52 6.16 26.40 -31.92
C ILE A 52 7.02 26.74 -30.68
N TYR A 53 6.87 27.95 -30.15
CA TYR A 53 7.54 28.39 -28.93
C TYR A 53 7.27 27.42 -27.77
N GLY A 54 5.98 27.07 -27.53
CA GLY A 54 5.59 26.13 -26.48
C GLY A 54 6.15 24.72 -26.67
N ARG A 55 6.42 24.29 -27.92
CA ARG A 55 7.11 23.02 -28.21
C ARG A 55 8.56 23.08 -27.77
N TYR A 56 9.33 24.12 -28.15
CA TYR A 56 10.74 24.26 -27.77
C TYR A 56 10.92 24.44 -26.26
N VAL A 57 10.01 25.18 -25.61
CA VAL A 57 10.01 25.30 -24.13
C VAL A 57 9.84 23.91 -23.47
N ARG A 58 8.92 23.09 -23.94
CA ARG A 58 8.75 21.70 -23.44
C ARG A 58 10.00 20.88 -23.71
N GLU A 59 10.51 20.85 -24.92
CA GLU A 59 11.74 20.13 -25.31
C GLU A 59 12.94 20.52 -24.41
N TYR A 60 13.07 21.80 -24.08
CA TYR A 60 14.12 22.28 -23.20
C TYR A 60 13.99 21.74 -21.77
N TYR A 61 12.78 21.83 -21.17
CA TYR A 61 12.55 21.35 -19.80
C TYR A 61 12.54 19.82 -19.72
N ASP A 62 11.94 19.12 -20.68
CA ASP A 62 12.00 17.66 -20.78
C ASP A 62 13.45 17.16 -20.91
N GLY A 63 14.30 17.92 -21.62
CA GLY A 63 15.73 17.62 -21.72
C GLY A 63 16.47 17.74 -20.38
N ILE A 64 16.07 18.65 -19.48
CA ILE A 64 16.63 18.73 -18.12
C ILE A 64 16.31 17.45 -17.35
N GLU A 65 15.05 17.04 -17.37
CA GLU A 65 14.60 15.83 -16.66
C GLU A 65 15.23 14.57 -17.24
N LYS A 66 15.29 14.45 -18.58
CA LYS A 66 15.95 13.32 -19.26
C LYS A 66 17.42 13.23 -18.92
N LYS A 67 18.16 14.35 -18.90
CA LYS A 67 19.56 14.38 -18.49
C LYS A 67 19.72 13.89 -17.05
N GLN A 68 18.92 14.39 -16.12
CA GLN A 68 19.00 13.98 -14.72
C GLN A 68 18.74 12.48 -14.57
N LYS A 69 17.71 11.93 -15.25
CA LYS A 69 17.44 10.50 -15.26
C LYS A 69 18.62 9.66 -15.78
N LEU A 70 19.32 10.13 -16.81
CA LEU A 70 20.52 9.45 -17.33
C LEU A 70 21.70 9.54 -16.37
N VAL A 71 21.89 10.67 -15.70
CA VAL A 71 22.94 10.83 -14.66
C VAL A 71 22.66 9.91 -13.46
N ASP A 72 21.42 9.86 -13.01
CA ASP A 72 21.02 8.96 -11.92
C ASP A 72 21.25 7.48 -12.31
N LEU A 73 20.95 7.13 -13.57
CA LEU A 73 21.14 5.78 -14.09
C LEU A 73 22.61 5.32 -14.11
N LYS A 74 23.56 6.25 -14.24
CA LYS A 74 25.00 5.94 -14.16
C LYS A 74 25.43 5.45 -12.79
N GLN A 75 24.73 5.84 -11.72
CA GLN A 75 25.10 5.45 -10.35
C GLN A 75 25.05 3.93 -10.15
N SER A 76 24.05 3.26 -10.77
CA SER A 76 23.86 1.81 -10.72
C SER A 76 23.18 1.32 -12.00
N THR A 77 23.97 0.97 -13.00
CA THR A 77 23.46 0.63 -14.34
C THR A 77 22.75 -0.72 -14.39
N HIS A 78 23.33 -1.76 -13.76
CA HIS A 78 22.79 -3.12 -13.70
C HIS A 78 23.28 -3.83 -12.44
N PHE A 79 22.55 -4.87 -12.03
CA PHE A 79 22.85 -5.62 -10.80
C PHE A 79 22.88 -7.14 -11.02
N GLY A 80 22.49 -7.60 -12.20
CA GLY A 80 22.46 -9.02 -12.51
C GLY A 80 22.85 -9.32 -13.94
N ARG A 81 23.44 -10.52 -14.15
CA ARG A 81 23.72 -11.12 -15.46
C ARG A 81 23.23 -12.54 -15.49
N MET A 82 22.62 -12.93 -16.60
CA MET A 82 22.31 -14.30 -16.95
C MET A 82 22.90 -14.64 -18.31
N ASP A 83 23.59 -15.78 -18.39
CA ASP A 83 23.97 -16.39 -19.64
C ASP A 83 23.04 -17.59 -19.88
N LEU A 84 22.27 -17.53 -20.94
CA LEU A 84 21.24 -18.50 -21.29
C LEU A 84 21.54 -19.11 -22.64
N LYS A 85 21.20 -20.40 -22.78
CA LYS A 85 21.20 -21.10 -24.04
C LYS A 85 19.76 -21.30 -24.47
N LEU A 86 19.37 -20.71 -25.59
CA LEU A 86 18.04 -20.82 -26.17
C LEU A 86 17.98 -22.04 -27.08
N GLN A 87 16.89 -22.77 -26.97
CA GLN A 87 16.54 -23.85 -27.89
C GLN A 87 15.19 -23.54 -28.52
N GLU A 88 15.22 -23.12 -29.77
CA GLU A 88 14.03 -22.83 -30.56
C GLU A 88 14.14 -23.48 -31.94
N HIS A 89 13.17 -24.34 -32.31
CA HIS A 89 13.05 -24.96 -33.65
C HIS A 89 14.40 -25.44 -34.25
N ASN A 90 15.20 -26.23 -33.50
CA ASN A 90 16.51 -26.74 -33.88
C ASN A 90 17.64 -25.69 -34.02
N LYS A 91 17.41 -24.46 -33.60
CA LYS A 91 18.47 -23.46 -33.44
C LYS A 91 18.87 -23.34 -31.98
N VAL A 92 20.16 -23.26 -31.76
CA VAL A 92 20.74 -23.02 -30.45
C VAL A 92 21.47 -21.68 -30.50
N GLU A 93 21.01 -20.73 -29.67
CA GLU A 93 21.62 -19.41 -29.55
C GLU A 93 22.04 -19.15 -28.11
N ASN A 94 23.16 -18.46 -27.92
CA ASN A 94 23.60 -18.02 -26.62
C ASN A 94 23.11 -16.58 -26.41
N LEU A 95 22.41 -16.33 -25.31
CA LEU A 95 21.90 -15.02 -24.93
C LEU A 95 22.56 -14.59 -23.62
N ILE A 96 23.21 -13.43 -23.62
CA ILE A 96 23.71 -12.78 -22.41
C ILE A 96 22.77 -11.63 -22.09
N MET A 97 22.17 -11.66 -20.89
CA MET A 97 21.23 -10.67 -20.42
C MET A 97 21.78 -9.99 -19.17
N TYR A 98 21.86 -8.66 -19.22
CA TYR A 98 22.09 -7.84 -18.04
C TYR A 98 20.79 -7.22 -17.56
N ILE A 99 20.57 -7.19 -16.25
CA ILE A 99 19.32 -6.76 -15.63
C ILE A 99 19.62 -5.60 -14.68
N GLY A 100 18.85 -4.53 -14.81
CA GLY A 100 19.00 -3.32 -14.01
C GLY A 100 17.68 -2.78 -13.49
N GLU A 101 17.77 -1.74 -12.68
CA GLU A 101 16.59 -1.02 -12.17
C GLU A 101 15.79 -0.36 -13.28
N ARG A 102 16.44 -0.02 -14.39
CA ARG A 102 15.85 0.53 -15.61
C ARG A 102 16.51 -0.08 -16.83
N GLY A 103 15.76 -0.19 -17.91
CA GLY A 103 16.28 -0.63 -19.19
C GLY A 103 17.22 0.42 -19.82
N ILE A 104 18.31 -0.05 -20.44
CA ILE A 104 19.27 0.78 -21.16
C ILE A 104 19.39 0.23 -22.57
N THR A 105 19.09 1.08 -23.55
CA THR A 105 19.27 0.78 -24.98
C THR A 105 20.54 1.46 -25.46
N GLY A 106 21.34 0.81 -26.27
CA GLY A 106 22.53 1.39 -26.90
C GLY A 106 22.17 2.42 -27.97
N THR A 107 23.17 3.09 -28.49
CA THR A 107 23.02 4.01 -29.64
C THR A 107 22.69 3.25 -30.95
N ASP A 108 22.99 1.95 -31.00
CA ASP A 108 22.63 1.02 -32.07
C ASP A 108 21.24 0.39 -31.92
N GLN A 109 20.41 0.93 -31.03
CA GLN A 109 19.07 0.45 -30.68
C GLN A 109 19.02 -0.93 -30.03
N LYS A 110 20.15 -1.57 -29.73
CA LYS A 110 20.20 -2.86 -29.01
C LYS A 110 20.02 -2.65 -27.52
N THR A 111 19.29 -3.57 -26.88
CA THR A 111 19.14 -3.58 -25.43
C THR A 111 20.47 -3.98 -24.78
N LEU A 112 21.07 -3.08 -24.02
CA LEU A 112 22.24 -3.33 -23.21
C LEU A 112 21.86 -3.85 -21.82
N VAL A 113 20.84 -3.26 -21.20
CA VAL A 113 20.34 -3.67 -19.89
C VAL A 113 18.83 -3.79 -19.96
N TYR A 114 18.31 -4.93 -19.54
CA TYR A 114 16.88 -5.17 -19.43
C TYR A 114 16.34 -4.56 -18.13
N ASP A 115 15.21 -3.89 -18.22
CA ASP A 115 14.47 -3.44 -17.03
C ASP A 115 14.00 -4.66 -16.23
N TRP A 116 14.17 -4.64 -14.92
CA TRP A 116 13.73 -5.72 -14.03
C TRP A 116 12.24 -6.04 -14.16
N ARG A 117 11.41 -5.06 -14.56
CA ARG A 117 9.97 -5.20 -14.76
C ARG A 117 9.61 -5.88 -16.08
N SER A 118 10.53 -5.96 -17.02
CA SER A 118 10.27 -6.62 -18.30
C SER A 118 9.90 -8.10 -18.09
N PRO A 119 9.01 -8.67 -18.93
CA PRO A 119 8.61 -10.07 -18.80
C PRO A 119 9.80 -11.03 -18.83
N VAL A 120 10.79 -10.80 -19.69
CA VAL A 120 11.97 -11.66 -19.81
C VAL A 120 12.87 -11.64 -18.57
N ALA A 121 12.91 -10.51 -17.84
CA ALA A 121 13.66 -10.42 -16.59
C ALA A 121 13.10 -11.32 -15.47
N ASN A 122 11.88 -11.89 -15.67
CA ASN A 122 11.35 -12.90 -14.75
C ASN A 122 12.31 -14.09 -14.57
N LEU A 123 13.00 -14.48 -15.62
CA LEU A 123 13.96 -15.59 -15.57
C LEU A 123 15.05 -15.41 -14.49
N TYR A 124 15.45 -14.16 -14.23
CA TYR A 124 16.43 -13.85 -13.18
C TYR A 124 15.91 -14.14 -11.76
N TYR A 125 14.61 -13.92 -11.54
CA TYR A 125 13.97 -14.07 -10.23
C TYR A 125 13.42 -15.48 -9.97
N MET A 126 13.31 -16.32 -11.01
CA MET A 126 12.93 -17.73 -10.85
C MET A 126 14.06 -18.49 -10.16
N ALA A 127 13.85 -18.88 -8.91
CA ALA A 127 14.86 -19.54 -8.11
C ALA A 127 15.01 -21.01 -8.49
N ASN A 128 16.24 -21.52 -8.34
CA ASN A 128 16.56 -22.96 -8.28
C ASN A 128 16.19 -23.80 -9.51
N GLN A 129 16.03 -23.17 -10.66
CA GLN A 129 15.80 -23.88 -11.93
C GLN A 129 16.97 -23.63 -12.87
N THR A 130 17.41 -24.68 -13.55
CA THR A 130 18.41 -24.60 -14.63
C THR A 130 17.77 -24.57 -16.02
N ASN A 131 16.49 -24.93 -16.09
CA ASN A 131 15.73 -24.95 -17.33
C ASN A 131 14.44 -24.15 -17.15
N TYR A 132 14.18 -23.24 -18.07
CA TYR A 132 13.00 -22.37 -18.06
C TYR A 132 12.23 -22.52 -19.35
N LYS A 133 10.90 -22.42 -19.29
CA LYS A 133 10.04 -22.21 -20.45
C LYS A 133 9.41 -20.83 -20.36
N PHE A 134 9.62 -19.99 -21.36
CA PHE A 134 9.02 -18.67 -21.45
C PHE A 134 8.61 -18.39 -22.90
N ASN A 135 7.34 -18.04 -23.13
CA ASN A 135 6.77 -17.81 -24.46
C ASN A 135 7.11 -18.89 -25.49
N GLU A 136 6.90 -20.18 -25.14
CA GLU A 136 7.19 -21.37 -25.96
C GLU A 136 8.69 -21.63 -26.21
N THR A 137 9.60 -20.76 -25.79
CA THR A 137 11.03 -20.92 -25.90
C THR A 137 11.60 -21.58 -24.64
N PHE A 138 12.51 -22.55 -24.83
CA PHE A 138 13.23 -23.20 -23.75
C PHE A 138 14.58 -22.52 -23.55
N TYR A 139 14.90 -22.24 -22.29
CA TYR A 139 16.13 -21.59 -21.86
C TYR A 139 16.86 -22.51 -20.89
N GLU A 140 18.11 -22.81 -21.16
CA GLU A 140 19.03 -23.49 -20.25
C GLU A 140 19.96 -22.44 -19.61
N LEU A 141 20.06 -22.42 -18.27
CA LEU A 141 20.90 -21.49 -17.54
C LEU A 141 22.35 -21.97 -17.51
N ASN A 142 23.27 -21.15 -18.01
CA ASN A 142 24.70 -21.40 -17.96
C ASN A 142 25.41 -20.61 -16.86
N LEU A 143 24.97 -19.37 -16.63
CA LEU A 143 25.50 -18.49 -15.59
C LEU A 143 24.38 -17.63 -15.01
N LYS A 144 24.38 -17.48 -13.68
CA LYS A 144 23.64 -16.43 -12.96
C LYS A 144 24.61 -15.72 -12.03
N ARG A 145 24.82 -14.43 -12.28
CA ARG A 145 25.79 -13.60 -11.55
C ARG A 145 25.09 -12.37 -10.97
N GLN A 146 25.40 -12.07 -9.72
CA GLN A 146 25.08 -10.80 -9.08
C GLN A 146 26.25 -9.83 -9.23
N ILE A 147 25.95 -8.55 -9.49
CA ILE A 147 26.92 -7.49 -9.78
C ILE A 147 26.62 -6.30 -8.88
N GLU A 148 27.62 -5.85 -8.14
CA GLU A 148 27.54 -4.68 -7.27
C GLU A 148 28.23 -3.49 -7.93
N ILE A 149 27.42 -2.47 -8.32
CA ILE A 149 27.87 -1.20 -8.90
C ILE A 149 27.39 -0.07 -8.00
N LYS A 150 28.31 0.78 -7.57
CA LYS A 150 28.03 2.00 -6.79
C LYS A 150 28.82 3.17 -7.36
N ASN A 151 28.17 4.31 -7.51
CA ASN A 151 28.78 5.55 -8.02
C ASN A 151 29.56 5.33 -9.34
N SER A 152 28.93 4.62 -10.29
CA SER A 152 29.50 4.27 -11.61
C SER A 152 30.75 3.38 -11.54
N LYS A 153 31.01 2.69 -10.43
CA LYS A 153 32.17 1.80 -10.25
C LYS A 153 31.72 0.39 -9.91
N LEU A 154 32.34 -0.59 -10.54
CA LEU A 154 32.18 -1.99 -10.16
C LEU A 154 32.85 -2.22 -8.80
N ILE A 155 32.07 -2.69 -7.83
CA ILE A 155 32.55 -2.99 -6.48
C ILE A 155 32.91 -4.46 -6.35
N ASP A 156 31.96 -5.35 -6.74
CA ASP A 156 32.17 -6.80 -6.65
C ASP A 156 31.17 -7.55 -7.54
N CYS A 157 31.38 -8.85 -7.75
CA CYS A 157 30.44 -9.74 -8.40
C CYS A 157 30.50 -11.16 -7.83
N TYR A 158 29.36 -11.88 -7.86
CA TYR A 158 29.17 -13.18 -7.25
C TYR A 158 28.39 -14.10 -8.18
N ASP A 159 28.98 -15.26 -8.51
CA ASP A 159 28.27 -16.28 -9.27
C ASP A 159 27.34 -17.06 -8.34
N GLN A 160 26.01 -16.91 -8.53
CA GLN A 160 25.00 -17.70 -7.85
C GLN A 160 24.88 -19.09 -8.48
N PHE A 161 25.12 -19.19 -9.78
CA PHE A 161 25.13 -20.43 -10.53
C PHE A 161 26.09 -20.35 -11.70
N LYS A 162 26.79 -21.46 -11.98
CA LYS A 162 27.57 -21.67 -13.19
C LYS A 162 27.47 -23.14 -13.59
N THR A 163 27.39 -23.44 -14.89
CA THR A 163 27.32 -24.81 -15.41
C THR A 163 28.43 -25.68 -14.81
N GLY A 164 28.08 -26.82 -14.24
CA GLY A 164 29.00 -27.74 -13.55
C GLY A 164 29.22 -27.45 -12.07
N SER A 165 28.57 -26.46 -11.49
CA SER A 165 28.52 -26.21 -10.05
C SER A 165 27.13 -26.48 -9.48
N GLU A 166 27.03 -26.75 -8.17
CA GLU A 166 25.75 -26.74 -7.49
C GLU A 166 25.21 -25.32 -7.45
N ILE A 167 23.86 -25.19 -7.50
CA ILE A 167 23.21 -23.90 -7.34
C ILE A 167 23.49 -23.42 -5.91
N ASN A 168 24.16 -22.29 -5.77
CA ASN A 168 24.34 -21.67 -4.47
C ASN A 168 23.01 -20.99 -4.09
N VAL A 169 22.20 -21.67 -3.26
CA VAL A 169 20.90 -21.18 -2.77
C VAL A 169 21.07 -19.96 -1.87
N THR A 170 22.26 -19.77 -1.31
CA THR A 170 22.55 -18.64 -0.42
C THR A 170 22.73 -17.38 -1.26
N ASP A 171 21.79 -16.45 -1.15
CA ASP A 171 21.90 -15.12 -1.75
C ASP A 171 22.94 -14.30 -0.98
N THR A 172 24.20 -14.37 -1.45
CA THR A 172 25.33 -13.68 -0.82
C THR A 172 25.13 -12.17 -0.78
N PHE A 173 24.41 -11.63 -1.76
CA PHE A 173 24.07 -10.20 -1.79
C PHE A 173 23.02 -9.87 -0.72
N LEU A 174 21.98 -10.71 -0.59
CA LEU A 174 21.00 -10.58 0.49
C LEU A 174 21.66 -10.60 1.86
N LEU A 175 22.59 -11.54 2.10
CA LEU A 175 23.34 -11.60 3.35
C LEU A 175 24.14 -10.32 3.60
N LYS A 176 24.84 -9.80 2.59
CA LYS A 176 25.57 -8.52 2.71
C LYS A 176 24.65 -7.34 2.99
N VAL A 177 23.50 -7.27 2.32
CA VAL A 177 22.49 -6.23 2.58
C VAL A 177 21.98 -6.34 4.01
N LEU A 178 21.74 -7.56 4.50
CA LEU A 178 21.33 -7.80 5.88
C LEU A 178 22.44 -7.43 6.89
N GLU A 179 23.71 -7.68 6.59
CA GLU A 179 24.86 -7.29 7.41
C GLU A 179 25.10 -5.78 7.42
N GLN A 180 24.93 -5.11 6.27
CA GLN A 180 25.12 -3.66 6.13
C GLN A 180 23.96 -2.82 6.68
N LYS A 181 22.85 -3.44 7.11
CA LYS A 181 21.67 -2.78 7.68
C LYS A 181 21.92 -1.87 8.90
N LYS A 182 23.15 -1.69 9.33
CA LYS A 182 23.53 -0.67 10.32
C LYS A 182 23.33 0.76 9.81
N ASN A 183 23.27 0.99 8.47
CA ASN A 183 23.02 2.30 7.84
C ASN A 183 21.82 2.20 6.88
N ARG A 184 20.61 2.41 7.37
CA ARG A 184 19.32 1.89 6.86
C ARG A 184 18.52 2.80 5.93
N ASP A 185 19.11 3.61 5.12
CA ASP A 185 18.35 4.54 4.26
C ASP A 185 18.18 4.11 2.78
N GLU A 186 18.68 2.94 2.37
CA GLU A 186 18.64 2.54 0.96
C GLU A 186 17.74 1.34 0.69
N PHE A 187 16.47 1.61 0.37
CA PHE A 187 15.53 0.63 -0.19
C PHE A 187 15.85 0.23 -1.64
N SER A 188 16.83 0.84 -2.28
CA SER A 188 17.27 0.54 -3.65
C SER A 188 17.82 -0.88 -3.81
N ASP A 189 18.34 -1.46 -2.74
CA ASP A 189 18.91 -2.82 -2.78
C ASP A 189 17.86 -3.94 -2.83
N ILE A 190 16.57 -3.60 -2.63
CA ILE A 190 15.50 -4.59 -2.56
C ILE A 190 15.20 -5.23 -3.91
N ILE A 191 15.25 -4.47 -5.01
CA ILE A 191 15.04 -5.02 -6.36
C ILE A 191 16.04 -6.13 -6.68
N ARG A 192 17.24 -6.02 -6.15
CA ARG A 192 18.33 -7.00 -6.33
C ARG A 192 18.12 -8.28 -5.55
N THR A 193 17.33 -8.20 -4.47
CA THR A 193 17.09 -9.28 -3.50
C THR A 193 15.67 -9.82 -3.52
N ILE A 194 14.83 -9.45 -4.51
CA ILE A 194 13.48 -10.02 -4.66
C ILE A 194 13.57 -11.54 -4.73
N GLN A 195 12.94 -12.19 -3.79
CA GLN A 195 12.88 -13.65 -3.72
C GLN A 195 11.78 -14.20 -4.62
N SER A 196 11.85 -15.48 -4.94
CA SER A 196 10.92 -16.16 -5.85
C SER A 196 9.45 -15.99 -5.45
N ASN A 197 9.14 -16.12 -4.14
CA ASN A 197 7.79 -15.96 -3.61
C ASN A 197 7.28 -14.52 -3.79
N GLN A 198 8.14 -13.54 -3.51
CA GLN A 198 7.83 -12.13 -3.71
C GLN A 198 7.66 -11.80 -5.19
N ASN A 199 8.50 -12.37 -6.06
CA ASN A 199 8.43 -12.18 -7.50
C ASN A 199 7.12 -12.69 -8.10
N SER A 200 6.61 -13.84 -7.63
CA SER A 200 5.31 -14.37 -8.08
C SER A 200 4.16 -13.41 -7.78
N ILE A 201 4.17 -12.78 -6.60
CA ILE A 201 3.16 -11.79 -6.19
C ILE A 201 3.28 -10.50 -7.03
N ILE A 202 4.51 -10.01 -7.25
CA ILE A 202 4.77 -8.78 -8.01
C ILE A 202 4.29 -8.93 -9.45
N ARG A 203 4.51 -10.08 -10.06
CA ARG A 203 4.21 -10.34 -11.48
C ARG A 203 2.83 -10.92 -11.73
N ASP A 204 2.08 -11.21 -10.68
CA ASP A 204 0.69 -11.60 -10.83
C ASP A 204 -0.14 -10.47 -11.45
N ASP A 205 -1.15 -10.88 -12.23
CA ASP A 205 -2.02 -9.95 -12.91
C ASP A 205 -2.81 -9.10 -11.92
N VAL A 206 -2.73 -7.80 -12.09
CA VAL A 206 -3.32 -6.78 -11.20
C VAL A 206 -4.83 -6.67 -11.36
N ILE A 207 -5.39 -7.26 -12.41
CA ILE A 207 -6.83 -7.40 -12.62
C ILE A 207 -7.43 -8.40 -11.60
N ASN A 208 -6.60 -9.17 -10.91
CA ASN A 208 -7.03 -10.05 -9.84
C ASN A 208 -7.14 -9.32 -8.50
N ASN A 209 -8.17 -9.67 -7.74
CA ASN A 209 -8.22 -9.33 -6.32
C ASN A 209 -7.27 -10.25 -5.57
N SER A 210 -6.46 -9.71 -4.67
CA SER A 210 -5.49 -10.52 -3.94
C SER A 210 -5.37 -10.14 -2.47
N ILE A 211 -5.05 -11.16 -1.65
CA ILE A 211 -4.67 -11.01 -0.25
C ILE A 211 -3.26 -11.57 -0.10
N VAL A 212 -2.38 -10.76 0.47
CA VAL A 212 -1.00 -11.14 0.80
C VAL A 212 -0.84 -11.13 2.32
N GLN A 213 -0.87 -12.32 2.90
CA GLN A 213 -0.54 -12.53 4.30
C GLN A 213 0.97 -12.67 4.42
N GLY A 214 1.60 -11.83 5.23
CA GLY A 214 3.04 -11.93 5.43
C GLY A 214 3.40 -11.71 6.89
N VAL A 215 4.35 -12.48 7.39
CA VAL A 215 4.89 -12.31 8.75
C VAL A 215 5.61 -10.97 8.90
N ALA A 216 5.89 -10.56 10.13
CA ALA A 216 6.72 -9.39 10.39
C ALA A 216 8.07 -9.51 9.62
N GLY A 217 8.51 -8.41 9.00
CA GLY A 217 9.79 -8.41 8.28
C GLY A 217 9.83 -9.16 6.95
N SER A 218 8.70 -9.63 6.41
CA SER A 218 8.64 -10.36 5.13
C SER A 218 8.68 -9.46 3.88
N GLY A 219 8.73 -8.15 4.04
CA GLY A 219 8.81 -7.21 2.92
C GLY A 219 7.47 -6.90 2.25
N LYS A 220 6.32 -7.15 2.88
CA LYS A 220 4.97 -6.91 2.34
C LYS A 220 4.80 -5.58 1.60
N THR A 221 5.11 -4.49 2.27
CA THR A 221 4.98 -3.14 1.72
C THR A 221 5.87 -2.93 0.50
N VAL A 222 7.06 -3.50 0.53
CA VAL A 222 8.01 -3.46 -0.57
C VAL A 222 7.45 -4.21 -1.78
N VAL A 223 6.96 -5.42 -1.58
CA VAL A 223 6.32 -6.24 -2.62
C VAL A 223 5.12 -5.49 -3.22
N LEU A 224 4.31 -4.83 -2.38
CA LEU A 224 3.18 -4.01 -2.83
C LEU A 224 3.64 -2.87 -3.76
N LEU A 225 4.64 -2.10 -3.37
CA LEU A 225 5.17 -0.99 -4.18
C LEU A 225 5.77 -1.47 -5.51
N HIS A 226 6.51 -2.60 -5.48
CA HIS A 226 7.05 -3.20 -6.68
C HIS A 226 5.96 -3.73 -7.61
N LYS A 227 4.88 -4.31 -7.06
CA LYS A 227 3.70 -4.72 -7.85
C LYS A 227 3.06 -3.53 -8.56
N ILE A 228 2.89 -2.40 -7.88
CA ILE A 228 2.35 -1.19 -8.52
C ILE A 228 3.30 -0.69 -9.62
N SER A 229 4.61 -0.69 -9.38
CA SER A 229 5.61 -0.30 -10.38
C SER A 229 5.60 -1.23 -11.60
N TYR A 230 5.50 -2.53 -11.37
CA TYR A 230 5.37 -3.55 -12.41
C TYR A 230 4.09 -3.38 -13.23
N LEU A 231 2.95 -3.11 -12.56
CA LEU A 231 1.67 -2.81 -13.21
C LEU A 231 1.81 -1.66 -14.20
N LEU A 232 2.32 -0.52 -13.73
CA LEU A 232 2.43 0.68 -14.56
C LEU A 232 3.40 0.52 -15.74
N TYR A 233 4.46 -0.27 -15.55
CA TYR A 233 5.42 -0.55 -16.61
C TYR A 233 4.84 -1.43 -17.72
N ASN A 234 4.10 -2.49 -17.36
CA ASN A 234 3.58 -3.47 -18.31
C ASN A 234 2.20 -3.10 -18.89
N ASN A 235 1.51 -2.11 -18.32
CA ASN A 235 0.18 -1.68 -18.77
C ASN A 235 0.16 -0.15 -18.97
N PRO A 236 0.69 0.36 -20.09
CA PRO A 236 0.77 1.79 -20.35
C PRO A 236 -0.60 2.51 -20.38
N ASP A 237 -1.69 1.77 -20.64
CA ASP A 237 -3.06 2.29 -20.67
C ASP A 237 -3.65 2.51 -19.26
N VAL A 238 -2.98 2.04 -18.21
CA VAL A 238 -3.42 2.26 -16.84
C VAL A 238 -3.10 3.69 -16.42
N ASN A 239 -4.16 4.45 -16.14
CA ASN A 239 -3.99 5.80 -15.64
C ASN A 239 -3.55 5.77 -14.16
N PRO A 240 -2.35 6.28 -13.80
CA PRO A 240 -1.85 6.29 -12.42
C PRO A 240 -2.78 6.99 -11.43
N LYS A 241 -3.53 8.02 -11.88
CA LYS A 241 -4.51 8.74 -11.05
C LYS A 241 -5.73 7.89 -10.66
N LYS A 242 -5.89 6.69 -11.25
CA LYS A 242 -6.92 5.71 -10.88
C LYS A 242 -6.40 4.65 -9.90
N ILE A 243 -5.16 4.80 -9.44
CA ILE A 243 -4.54 3.95 -8.43
C ILE A 243 -4.51 4.72 -7.10
N ILE A 244 -4.92 4.05 -6.04
CA ILE A 244 -4.75 4.55 -4.66
C ILE A 244 -4.01 3.52 -3.82
N PHE A 245 -3.06 3.99 -3.01
CA PHE A 245 -2.39 3.24 -1.97
C PHE A 245 -2.77 3.79 -0.59
N ILE A 246 -3.48 2.97 0.19
CA ILE A 246 -3.92 3.30 1.56
C ILE A 246 -2.92 2.69 2.54
N THR A 247 -2.32 3.53 3.38
CA THR A 247 -1.31 3.17 4.37
C THR A 247 -1.69 3.69 5.76
N PRO A 248 -1.34 3.00 6.87
CA PRO A 248 -1.78 3.38 8.22
C PRO A 248 -1.15 4.66 8.77
N SER A 249 -0.04 5.15 8.20
CA SER A 249 0.64 6.34 8.77
C SER A 249 1.25 7.29 7.73
N GLU A 250 1.16 8.61 8.02
CA GLU A 250 1.83 9.64 7.20
C GLU A 250 3.36 9.61 7.33
N ILE A 251 3.89 9.12 8.45
CA ILE A 251 5.34 8.97 8.67
C ILE A 251 5.92 8.00 7.62
N PHE A 252 5.16 6.97 7.28
CA PHE A 252 5.52 6.02 6.25
C PHE A 252 5.64 6.69 4.87
N LYS A 253 4.79 7.67 4.57
CA LYS A 253 4.81 8.44 3.32
C LYS A 253 6.13 9.20 3.11
N THR A 254 6.71 9.76 4.16
CA THR A 254 8.01 10.45 4.08
C THR A 254 9.16 9.49 3.81
N LYS A 255 9.16 8.33 4.45
CA LYS A 255 10.14 7.25 4.18
C LYS A 255 10.04 6.69 2.76
N LEU A 256 8.83 6.66 2.18
CA LEU A 256 8.63 6.19 0.81
C LEU A 256 9.00 7.22 -0.27
N SER A 257 9.28 8.46 0.06
CA SER A 257 9.55 9.51 -0.93
C SER A 257 10.78 9.24 -1.80
N SER A 258 11.80 8.58 -1.27
CA SER A 258 12.97 8.12 -2.02
C SER A 258 12.65 6.94 -2.94
N ILE A 259 11.89 5.96 -2.44
CA ILE A 259 11.45 4.78 -3.20
C ILE A 259 10.52 5.17 -4.35
N ASN A 260 9.63 6.12 -4.11
CA ASN A 260 8.67 6.57 -5.13
C ASN A 260 9.35 7.08 -6.39
N ARG A 261 10.50 7.74 -6.25
CA ARG A 261 11.30 8.22 -7.40
C ARG A 261 11.95 7.06 -8.15
N SER A 262 12.56 6.12 -7.45
CA SER A 262 13.22 4.96 -8.08
C SER A 262 12.22 4.05 -8.80
N LEU A 263 11.04 3.84 -8.21
CA LEU A 263 9.97 3.01 -8.78
C LEU A 263 9.04 3.75 -9.75
N SER A 264 9.23 5.05 -9.98
CA SER A 264 8.37 5.88 -10.85
C SER A 264 6.90 5.95 -10.40
N LEU A 265 6.66 6.08 -9.09
CA LEU A 265 5.33 6.10 -8.46
C LEU A 265 4.82 7.52 -8.13
N THR A 266 5.37 8.56 -8.78
CA THR A 266 5.12 9.96 -8.43
C THR A 266 3.66 10.41 -8.63
N ASP A 267 2.94 9.78 -9.54
CA ASP A 267 1.56 10.16 -9.91
C ASP A 267 0.47 9.36 -9.19
N ILE A 268 0.86 8.48 -8.27
CA ILE A 268 -0.06 7.66 -7.49
C ILE A 268 -0.47 8.39 -6.22
N LEU A 269 -1.75 8.30 -5.86
CA LEU A 269 -2.25 8.83 -4.61
C LEU A 269 -1.92 7.88 -3.45
N MET A 270 -1.02 8.31 -2.55
CA MET A 270 -0.67 7.60 -1.32
C MET A 270 -1.18 8.38 -0.12
N ILE A 271 -2.14 7.84 0.61
CA ILE A 271 -2.82 8.53 1.71
C ILE A 271 -3.22 7.58 2.83
N SER A 272 -3.50 8.13 4.03
CA SER A 272 -4.14 7.37 5.10
C SER A 272 -5.64 7.21 4.85
N ILE A 273 -6.28 6.28 5.59
CA ILE A 273 -7.73 6.10 5.48
C ILE A 273 -8.50 7.34 5.93
N GLU A 274 -7.98 8.10 6.89
CA GLU A 274 -8.57 9.35 7.35
C GLU A 274 -8.56 10.40 6.22
N GLN A 275 -7.45 10.51 5.48
CA GLN A 275 -7.35 11.40 4.32
C GLN A 275 -8.26 10.93 3.17
N TYR A 276 -8.37 9.62 2.95
CA TYR A 276 -9.31 9.04 1.98
C TYR A 276 -10.75 9.42 2.33
N TYR A 277 -11.16 9.22 3.58
CA TYR A 277 -12.50 9.60 4.04
C TYR A 277 -12.76 11.10 3.89
N LEU A 278 -11.79 11.94 4.25
CA LEU A 278 -11.90 13.38 4.09
C LEU A 278 -12.11 13.79 2.63
N GLN A 279 -11.37 13.19 1.72
CA GLN A 279 -11.50 13.43 0.27
C GLN A 279 -12.89 13.02 -0.22
N LYS A 280 -13.40 11.85 0.18
CA LYS A 280 -14.74 11.38 -0.20
C LYS A 280 -15.84 12.26 0.37
N ILE A 281 -15.75 12.65 1.63
CA ILE A 281 -16.71 13.54 2.27
C ILE A 281 -16.75 14.90 1.55
N LYS A 282 -15.61 15.51 1.24
CA LYS A 282 -15.56 16.78 0.50
C LYS A 282 -16.19 16.69 -0.89
N THR A 283 -16.03 15.55 -1.54
CA THR A 283 -16.64 15.30 -2.87
C THR A 283 -18.15 15.11 -2.77
N LEU A 284 -18.63 14.40 -1.75
CA LEU A 284 -20.04 14.09 -1.55
C LEU A 284 -20.81 15.27 -0.94
N LEU A 285 -20.17 16.05 -0.09
CA LEU A 285 -20.74 17.19 0.64
C LEU A 285 -19.96 18.48 0.37
N PRO A 286 -20.07 19.08 -0.82
CA PRO A 286 -19.45 20.37 -1.08
C PRO A 286 -20.01 21.41 -0.09
N GLY A 287 -19.14 22.10 0.64
CA GLY A 287 -19.50 23.08 1.66
C GLY A 287 -19.44 22.59 3.11
N ILE A 288 -19.10 21.33 3.38
CA ILE A 288 -18.84 20.88 4.75
C ILE A 288 -17.57 21.55 5.32
N LYS A 289 -17.62 21.94 6.61
CA LYS A 289 -16.51 22.64 7.28
C LYS A 289 -15.41 21.70 7.80
N ILE A 290 -15.55 20.37 7.64
CA ILE A 290 -14.56 19.40 8.11
C ILE A 290 -13.26 19.59 7.32
N SER A 291 -12.17 19.86 8.03
CA SER A 291 -10.84 20.03 7.45
C SER A 291 -9.89 18.91 7.83
N ASN A 292 -10.20 18.15 8.90
CA ASN A 292 -9.34 17.08 9.40
C ASN A 292 -10.16 15.93 10.01
N ILE A 293 -9.68 14.71 9.82
CA ILE A 293 -10.19 13.48 10.43
C ILE A 293 -9.04 12.88 11.25
N ILE A 294 -9.28 12.68 12.54
CA ILE A 294 -8.32 12.07 13.47
C ILE A 294 -8.65 10.61 13.75
N LYS A 295 -7.65 9.84 14.14
CA LYS A 295 -7.83 8.45 14.56
C LYS A 295 -8.81 8.34 15.71
N ASP A 296 -9.51 7.22 15.79
CA ASP A 296 -10.43 6.94 16.87
C ASP A 296 -9.70 6.81 18.22
N ASP A 297 -10.39 7.24 19.30
CA ASP A 297 -9.85 7.11 20.65
C ASP A 297 -9.94 5.63 21.10
N PRO A 298 -8.82 4.98 21.41
CA PRO A 298 -8.81 3.61 21.90
C PRO A 298 -9.61 3.37 23.17
N LYS A 299 -9.92 4.42 23.94
CA LYS A 299 -10.74 4.34 25.14
C LYS A 299 -12.22 4.07 24.85
N GLN A 300 -12.65 4.31 23.62
CA GLN A 300 -14.05 4.12 23.17
C GLN A 300 -14.30 2.72 22.57
N LYS A 301 -13.66 1.67 23.12
CA LYS A 301 -13.71 0.29 22.56
C LYS A 301 -15.15 -0.19 22.29
N ASP A 302 -16.07 0.01 23.22
CA ASP A 302 -17.45 -0.46 23.11
C ASP A 302 -18.20 0.24 22.00
N LEU A 303 -18.02 1.54 21.84
CA LEU A 303 -18.59 2.30 20.73
C LEU A 303 -18.00 1.81 19.39
N LEU A 304 -16.67 1.70 19.30
CA LEU A 304 -16.00 1.35 18.06
C LEU A 304 -16.34 -0.10 17.63
N SER A 305 -16.43 -1.04 18.57
CA SER A 305 -16.84 -2.41 18.28
C SER A 305 -18.24 -2.49 17.68
N LYS A 306 -19.17 -1.65 18.12
CA LYS A 306 -20.52 -1.62 17.59
C LYS A 306 -20.61 -0.89 16.25
N VAL A 307 -19.89 0.23 16.07
CA VAL A 307 -19.89 1.00 14.83
C VAL A 307 -19.24 0.22 13.66
N TYR A 308 -18.17 -0.51 13.94
CA TYR A 308 -17.45 -1.23 12.89
C TYR A 308 -17.93 -2.66 12.65
N ASN A 309 -18.96 -3.13 13.37
CA ASN A 309 -19.50 -4.46 13.19
C ASN A 309 -20.77 -4.47 12.30
N ASP A 310 -21.28 -5.67 11.98
CA ASP A 310 -22.44 -5.84 11.09
C ASP A 310 -23.75 -5.34 11.70
N GLU A 311 -23.84 -5.25 13.03
CA GLU A 311 -24.98 -4.68 13.73
C GLU A 311 -25.25 -3.24 13.34
N PHE A 312 -24.18 -2.46 13.07
CA PHE A 312 -24.30 -1.10 12.60
C PHE A 312 -24.94 -1.00 11.21
N LYS A 313 -24.69 -1.94 10.29
CA LYS A 313 -25.37 -2.00 8.98
C LYS A 313 -26.87 -2.16 9.16
N LYS A 314 -27.31 -2.96 10.13
CA LYS A 314 -28.71 -3.14 10.45
C LYS A 314 -29.33 -1.84 10.94
N ILE A 315 -28.66 -1.14 11.87
CA ILE A 315 -29.12 0.18 12.36
C ILE A 315 -29.28 1.18 11.20
N ILE A 316 -28.30 1.27 10.30
CA ILE A 316 -28.39 2.16 9.12
C ILE A 316 -29.60 1.79 8.25
N ASN A 317 -29.78 0.50 7.95
CA ASN A 317 -30.87 0.03 7.11
C ASN A 317 -32.24 0.31 7.75
N ASP A 318 -32.39 0.05 9.04
CA ASP A 318 -33.63 0.27 9.78
C ASP A 318 -33.99 1.77 9.81
N GLU A 319 -33.02 2.66 10.06
CA GLU A 319 -33.27 4.10 10.04
C GLU A 319 -33.61 4.65 8.65
N ILE A 320 -32.94 4.14 7.61
CA ILE A 320 -33.26 4.49 6.23
C ILE A 320 -34.68 4.00 5.89
N ASN A 321 -35.03 2.76 6.22
CA ASN A 321 -36.36 2.20 6.00
C ASN A 321 -37.44 3.06 6.70
N ASN A 322 -37.20 3.43 7.95
CA ASN A 322 -38.11 4.28 8.72
C ASN A 322 -38.28 5.67 8.08
N CYS A 323 -37.24 6.24 7.50
CA CYS A 323 -37.33 7.52 6.79
C CYS A 323 -38.19 7.46 5.51
N PHE A 324 -38.25 6.30 4.87
CA PHE A 324 -38.95 6.13 3.59
C PHE A 324 -40.32 5.47 3.72
N ASN A 325 -40.68 4.90 4.87
CA ASN A 325 -41.95 4.17 5.04
C ASN A 325 -43.18 4.95 4.59
N VAL A 326 -43.35 6.20 5.05
CA VAL A 326 -44.52 7.04 4.67
C VAL A 326 -44.48 7.35 3.17
N TYR A 327 -43.34 7.69 2.63
CA TYR A 327 -43.17 7.97 1.21
C TYR A 327 -43.50 6.75 0.34
N ILE A 328 -43.05 5.56 0.73
CA ILE A 328 -43.34 4.29 0.04
C ILE A 328 -44.87 3.99 0.06
N LEU A 329 -45.55 4.28 1.15
CA LEU A 329 -47.02 4.11 1.22
C LEU A 329 -47.74 5.01 0.21
N LYS A 330 -47.38 6.29 0.14
CA LYS A 330 -47.91 7.22 -0.86
C LYS A 330 -47.68 6.77 -2.31
N LEU A 331 -46.47 6.24 -2.59
CA LEU A 331 -46.16 5.70 -3.91
C LEU A 331 -47.02 4.48 -4.26
N LYS A 332 -47.30 3.61 -3.30
CA LYS A 332 -48.16 2.43 -3.49
C LYS A 332 -49.57 2.80 -3.82
N GLU A 333 -50.12 3.86 -3.21
CA GLU A 333 -51.47 4.40 -3.52
C GLU A 333 -51.59 4.83 -4.99
N LEU A 334 -50.46 5.27 -5.58
CA LEU A 334 -50.38 5.68 -6.99
C LEU A 334 -49.82 4.56 -7.91
N ASN A 335 -49.77 3.33 -7.45
CA ASN A 335 -49.21 2.18 -8.18
C ASN A 335 -47.77 2.39 -8.67
N ILE A 336 -46.95 3.14 -7.91
CA ILE A 336 -45.55 3.38 -8.20
C ILE A 336 -44.69 2.50 -7.28
N THR A 337 -43.82 1.68 -7.88
CA THR A 337 -42.90 0.83 -7.15
C THR A 337 -41.66 1.60 -6.72
N PHE A 338 -41.13 1.28 -5.54
CA PHE A 338 -39.88 1.84 -5.01
C PHE A 338 -38.96 0.73 -4.52
N ASP A 339 -37.76 0.69 -5.08
CA ASP A 339 -36.69 -0.23 -4.65
C ASP A 339 -35.74 0.46 -3.67
N ILE A 340 -35.86 0.14 -2.39
CA ILE A 340 -35.07 0.72 -1.33
C ILE A 340 -33.58 0.28 -1.41
N SER A 341 -33.25 -0.71 -2.23
CA SER A 341 -31.86 -1.11 -2.46
C SER A 341 -31.08 -0.12 -3.35
N ASN A 342 -31.80 0.75 -4.08
CA ASN A 342 -31.23 1.74 -5.00
C ASN A 342 -31.94 3.08 -4.90
N ILE A 343 -31.93 3.66 -3.71
CA ILE A 343 -32.74 4.82 -3.31
C ILE A 343 -32.59 5.99 -4.29
N TYR A 344 -31.35 6.47 -4.51
CA TYR A 344 -31.11 7.67 -5.30
C TYR A 344 -31.59 7.54 -6.75
N ASN A 345 -31.29 6.42 -7.40
CA ASN A 345 -31.72 6.20 -8.79
C ASN A 345 -33.25 6.03 -8.89
N ASN A 346 -33.86 5.35 -7.93
CA ASN A 346 -35.33 5.24 -7.89
C ASN A 346 -35.98 6.61 -7.72
N LEU A 347 -35.49 7.45 -6.81
CA LEU A 347 -36.01 8.82 -6.65
C LEU A 347 -35.85 9.64 -7.94
N LEU A 348 -34.75 9.50 -8.68
CA LEU A 348 -34.57 10.15 -9.98
C LEU A 348 -35.59 9.67 -11.01
N GLN A 349 -35.81 8.36 -11.12
CA GLN A 349 -36.77 7.77 -12.04
C GLN A 349 -38.20 8.20 -11.71
N ILE A 350 -38.57 8.17 -10.42
CA ILE A 350 -39.87 8.61 -9.94
C ILE A 350 -40.09 10.11 -10.19
N SER A 351 -39.10 10.96 -9.89
CA SER A 351 -39.15 12.38 -10.19
C SER A 351 -39.39 12.65 -11.68
N THR A 352 -38.72 11.90 -12.55
CA THR A 352 -38.89 12.01 -14.00
C THR A 352 -40.27 11.53 -14.45
N LYS A 353 -40.77 10.43 -13.89
CA LYS A 353 -42.11 9.88 -14.19
C LYS A 353 -43.20 10.85 -13.75
N LEU A 354 -43.17 11.31 -12.50
CA LEU A 354 -44.12 12.25 -11.97
C LEU A 354 -44.16 13.57 -12.76
N LYS A 355 -42.96 14.07 -13.16
CA LYS A 355 -42.90 15.26 -14.00
C LYS A 355 -43.57 15.04 -15.35
N LYS A 356 -43.38 13.90 -16.02
CA LYS A 356 -44.01 13.56 -17.29
C LYS A 356 -45.53 13.48 -17.16
N ILE A 357 -46.06 12.85 -16.11
CA ILE A 357 -47.51 12.77 -15.83
C ILE A 357 -48.11 14.18 -15.73
N LEU A 358 -47.44 15.08 -15.01
CA LEU A 358 -47.91 16.46 -14.84
C LEU A 358 -47.77 17.31 -16.11
N ASP A 359 -46.68 17.14 -16.88
CA ASP A 359 -46.41 17.91 -18.12
C ASP A 359 -47.34 17.45 -19.27
N ASN A 360 -47.79 16.18 -19.27
CA ASN A 360 -48.69 15.63 -20.30
C ASN A 360 -50.18 15.63 -19.91
N ASP A 361 -50.54 16.21 -18.75
CA ASP A 361 -51.88 16.19 -18.19
C ASP A 361 -52.50 14.78 -18.05
N GLU A 362 -51.66 13.79 -17.70
CA GLU A 362 -52.03 12.38 -17.50
C GLU A 362 -52.64 12.17 -16.09
N TRP A 363 -53.74 12.85 -15.80
CA TRP A 363 -54.48 12.78 -14.53
C TRP A 363 -55.98 12.98 -14.77
N ASP A 364 -56.81 12.29 -13.98
CA ASP A 364 -58.26 12.29 -14.17
C ASP A 364 -58.98 13.38 -13.35
N THR A 365 -58.40 13.77 -12.21
CA THR A 365 -59.01 14.77 -11.29
C THR A 365 -57.98 15.80 -10.81
N PHE A 366 -58.45 16.99 -10.42
CA PHE A 366 -57.57 18.00 -9.81
C PHE A 366 -56.93 17.53 -8.49
N GLU A 367 -57.63 16.69 -7.72
CA GLU A 367 -57.10 16.08 -6.50
C GLU A 367 -55.93 15.16 -6.82
N GLU A 368 -56.04 14.37 -7.88
CA GLU A 368 -54.94 13.48 -8.34
C GLU A 368 -53.74 14.29 -8.84
N ARG A 369 -54.00 15.39 -9.58
CA ARG A 369 -52.93 16.32 -9.99
C ARG A 369 -52.19 16.89 -8.79
N ASP A 370 -52.91 17.36 -7.76
CA ASP A 370 -52.30 17.93 -6.55
C ASP A 370 -51.51 16.87 -5.76
N ASN A 371 -51.96 15.62 -5.75
CA ASN A 371 -51.25 14.50 -5.16
C ASN A 371 -49.93 14.22 -5.91
N TYR A 372 -49.92 14.18 -7.26
CA TYR A 372 -48.71 14.04 -8.06
C TYR A 372 -47.75 15.22 -7.85
N GLN A 373 -48.27 16.46 -7.80
CA GLN A 373 -47.44 17.65 -7.56
C GLN A 373 -46.79 17.62 -6.18
N THR A 374 -47.55 17.24 -5.15
CA THR A 374 -47.07 17.10 -3.77
C THR A 374 -46.00 16.03 -3.68
N LEU A 375 -46.24 14.86 -4.29
CA LEU A 375 -45.28 13.75 -4.31
C LEU A 375 -44.01 14.08 -5.11
N LEU A 376 -44.11 14.84 -6.20
CA LEU A 376 -42.95 15.34 -6.96
C LEU A 376 -42.08 16.27 -6.11
N ASN A 377 -42.71 17.18 -5.36
CA ASN A 377 -41.98 18.08 -4.47
C ASN A 377 -41.30 17.30 -3.34
N GLU A 378 -41.97 16.34 -2.73
CA GLU A 378 -41.42 15.46 -1.70
C GLU A 378 -40.24 14.63 -2.25
N THR A 379 -40.38 14.07 -3.47
CA THR A 379 -39.30 13.33 -4.17
C THR A 379 -38.07 14.22 -4.40
N ARG A 380 -38.29 15.46 -4.84
CA ARG A 380 -37.20 16.43 -5.04
C ARG A 380 -36.50 16.81 -3.74
N GLU A 381 -37.27 16.94 -2.65
CA GLU A 381 -36.68 17.16 -1.32
C GLU A 381 -35.82 15.94 -0.88
N LEU A 382 -36.32 14.71 -1.10
CA LEU A 382 -35.55 13.48 -0.80
C LEU A 382 -34.29 13.33 -1.65
N LEU A 383 -34.26 13.88 -2.86
CA LEU A 383 -33.04 13.91 -3.70
C LEU A 383 -31.97 14.89 -3.19
N LYS A 384 -32.34 15.82 -2.31
CA LYS A 384 -31.36 16.76 -1.75
C LYS A 384 -30.41 16.05 -0.80
N ARG A 385 -29.13 16.36 -0.93
CA ARG A 385 -28.08 15.83 -0.05
C ARG A 385 -28.30 16.15 1.44
N ASP A 386 -29.06 17.18 1.75
CA ASP A 386 -29.40 17.57 3.13
C ASP A 386 -30.26 16.53 3.86
N ASN A 387 -30.99 15.66 3.17
CA ASN A 387 -31.75 14.58 3.83
C ASN A 387 -30.82 13.54 4.49
N VAL A 388 -29.65 13.35 3.97
CA VAL A 388 -28.62 12.52 4.64
C VAL A 388 -28.28 13.06 6.03
N LYS A 389 -28.37 14.39 6.23
CA LYS A 389 -28.18 14.99 7.56
C LYS A 389 -29.28 14.54 8.52
N LYS A 390 -30.53 14.48 8.08
CA LYS A 390 -31.67 14.03 8.92
C LYS A 390 -31.53 12.55 9.31
N ILE A 391 -31.16 11.69 8.35
CA ILE A 391 -30.92 10.26 8.59
C ILE A 391 -29.78 10.11 9.59
N LYS A 392 -28.67 10.81 9.37
CA LYS A 392 -27.54 10.84 10.27
C LYS A 392 -27.94 11.25 11.69
N ASP A 393 -28.74 12.34 11.84
CA ASP A 393 -29.13 12.83 13.14
C ASP A 393 -29.99 11.81 13.89
N ARG A 394 -30.83 11.04 13.20
CA ARG A 394 -31.59 9.92 13.77
C ARG A 394 -30.69 8.78 14.22
N ILE A 395 -29.77 8.36 13.36
CA ILE A 395 -28.77 7.31 13.70
C ILE A 395 -27.98 7.75 14.93
N TYR A 396 -27.60 9.02 15.01
CA TYR A 396 -26.90 9.56 16.17
C TYR A 396 -27.77 9.62 17.42
N GLN A 397 -29.04 9.91 17.30
CA GLN A 397 -29.97 9.84 18.43
C GLN A 397 -30.07 8.41 18.97
N ASN A 398 -30.19 7.42 18.09
CA ASN A 398 -30.22 6.01 18.47
C ASN A 398 -28.91 5.54 19.10
N LEU A 399 -27.77 5.90 18.50
CA LEU A 399 -26.45 5.62 19.08
C LEU A 399 -26.27 6.31 20.45
N ARG A 400 -26.86 7.50 20.67
CA ARG A 400 -26.81 8.19 21.97
C ARG A 400 -27.57 7.46 23.06
N LEU A 401 -28.74 6.96 22.76
CA LEU A 401 -29.53 6.20 23.71
C LEU A 401 -28.78 4.94 24.15
N GLU A 402 -28.00 4.36 23.23
CA GLU A 402 -27.23 3.14 23.45
C GLU A 402 -25.82 3.40 24.02
N PHE A 403 -25.11 4.45 23.56
CA PHE A 403 -23.69 4.66 23.86
C PHE A 403 -23.40 5.91 24.70
N ASN A 404 -24.39 6.68 25.05
CA ASN A 404 -24.25 7.88 25.87
C ASN A 404 -23.24 8.93 25.31
N THR A 405 -23.12 9.03 23.96
CA THR A 405 -22.19 9.91 23.27
C THR A 405 -22.81 11.24 22.87
N LYS A 406 -22.04 12.34 22.91
CA LYS A 406 -22.49 13.67 22.45
C LYS A 406 -22.04 13.89 20.99
N PRO A 407 -22.95 14.13 20.02
CA PRO A 407 -22.57 14.33 18.62
C PRO A 407 -22.51 15.80 18.18
N ASN A 408 -21.66 16.61 18.76
CA ASN A 408 -21.44 18.00 18.30
C ASN A 408 -20.38 18.13 17.19
N TRP A 409 -20.19 17.09 16.37
CA TRP A 409 -19.11 17.06 15.38
C TRP A 409 -19.43 17.75 14.04
N ILE A 410 -20.71 18.01 13.71
CA ILE A 410 -21.12 18.55 12.40
C ILE A 410 -20.59 19.96 12.13
N ASN A 411 -20.46 20.77 13.19
CA ASN A 411 -19.92 22.13 13.12
C ASN A 411 -18.43 22.20 13.47
N SER A 412 -17.81 21.06 13.79
CA SER A 412 -16.38 21.04 14.13
C SER A 412 -15.55 20.94 12.86
N LYS A 413 -14.36 21.57 12.86
CA LYS A 413 -13.38 21.43 11.78
C LYS A 413 -12.71 20.05 11.82
N THR A 414 -12.77 19.35 12.94
CA THR A 414 -12.10 18.06 13.18
C THR A 414 -13.12 17.06 13.70
N ILE A 415 -13.11 15.85 13.13
CA ILE A 415 -13.97 14.72 13.55
C ILE A 415 -13.12 13.45 13.73
N TYR A 416 -13.66 12.49 14.49
CA TYR A 416 -13.07 11.16 14.58
C TYR A 416 -13.35 10.31 13.33
N LYS A 417 -12.52 9.31 13.07
CA LYS A 417 -12.61 8.41 11.92
C LYS A 417 -13.97 7.68 11.89
N TYR A 418 -14.48 7.20 13.02
CA TYR A 418 -15.79 6.55 13.10
C TYR A 418 -16.95 7.46 12.64
N ASN A 419 -16.87 8.76 12.90
CA ASN A 419 -17.89 9.72 12.42
C ASN A 419 -17.87 9.84 10.90
N ALA A 420 -16.68 9.87 10.30
CA ALA A 420 -16.51 9.88 8.85
C ALA A 420 -17.04 8.58 8.23
N PHE A 421 -16.73 7.45 8.84
CA PHE A 421 -17.21 6.13 8.42
C PHE A 421 -18.74 6.04 8.46
N ILE A 422 -19.40 6.48 9.54
CA ILE A 422 -20.87 6.53 9.66
C ILE A 422 -21.47 7.35 8.51
N LEU A 423 -20.93 8.54 8.28
CA LEU A 423 -21.41 9.42 7.24
C LEU A 423 -21.29 8.79 5.85
N LEU A 424 -20.13 8.24 5.53
CA LEU A 424 -19.88 7.59 4.23
C LEU A 424 -20.74 6.34 4.04
N SER A 425 -20.97 5.57 5.10
CA SER A 425 -21.87 4.40 5.06
C SER A 425 -23.32 4.76 4.75
N ILE A 426 -23.80 5.90 5.27
CA ILE A 426 -25.14 6.42 4.92
C ILE A 426 -25.17 6.85 3.44
N TYR A 427 -24.14 7.54 2.95
CA TYR A 427 -24.04 7.95 1.56
C TYR A 427 -23.99 6.76 0.60
N ASP A 428 -23.21 5.75 0.93
CA ASP A 428 -23.15 4.50 0.17
C ASP A 428 -24.53 3.84 0.09
N ARG A 429 -25.19 3.67 1.23
CA ARG A 429 -26.52 3.04 1.28
C ARG A 429 -27.59 3.86 0.58
N TYR A 430 -27.48 5.19 0.57
CA TYR A 430 -28.38 6.06 -0.16
C TYR A 430 -28.16 6.01 -1.69
N GLY A 431 -27.03 5.50 -2.14
CA GLY A 431 -26.67 5.34 -3.55
C GLY A 431 -26.09 6.60 -4.20
N PHE A 432 -25.57 7.55 -3.43
CA PHE A 432 -24.82 8.68 -3.96
C PHE A 432 -23.45 8.20 -4.47
N ASN A 433 -23.11 8.58 -5.70
CA ASN A 433 -21.87 8.21 -6.32
C ASN A 433 -20.79 9.29 -6.13
N PRO A 434 -19.60 8.96 -5.61
CA PRO A 434 -18.46 9.86 -5.63
C PRO A 434 -18.03 10.15 -7.08
N VAL A 435 -17.68 11.40 -7.37
CA VAL A 435 -17.29 11.83 -8.73
C VAL A 435 -15.99 11.20 -9.20
N ASN A 436 -15.04 10.96 -8.30
CA ASN A 436 -13.74 10.36 -8.62
C ASN A 436 -13.65 8.98 -8.00
N GLN A 437 -13.64 7.94 -8.83
CA GLN A 437 -13.46 6.55 -8.42
C GLN A 437 -12.07 6.06 -8.77
N PHE A 438 -11.48 5.32 -7.83
CA PHE A 438 -10.24 4.57 -8.07
C PHE A 438 -10.59 3.19 -8.63
N LYS A 439 -9.80 2.74 -9.61
CA LYS A 439 -9.98 1.42 -10.22
C LYS A 439 -9.12 0.36 -9.55
N TYR A 440 -7.95 0.76 -9.05
CA TYR A 440 -7.00 -0.13 -8.40
C TYR A 440 -6.73 0.37 -6.98
N ILE A 441 -7.00 -0.48 -5.99
CA ILE A 441 -6.85 -0.15 -4.57
C ILE A 441 -5.83 -1.09 -3.95
N PHE A 442 -4.82 -0.51 -3.35
CA PHE A 442 -3.81 -1.22 -2.59
C PHE A 442 -3.91 -0.77 -1.14
N ILE A 443 -4.06 -1.72 -0.21
CA ILE A 443 -4.15 -1.45 1.23
C ILE A 443 -3.03 -2.19 1.92
N ASP A 444 -2.16 -1.46 2.61
CA ASP A 444 -1.14 -2.01 3.49
C ASP A 444 -1.64 -2.10 4.93
N GLU A 445 -1.07 -3.02 5.72
CA GLU A 445 -1.46 -3.31 7.10
C GLU A 445 -2.98 -3.58 7.23
N MET A 446 -3.52 -4.44 6.34
CA MET A 446 -4.96 -4.73 6.25
C MET A 446 -5.62 -5.08 7.59
N GLN A 447 -4.86 -5.63 8.54
CA GLN A 447 -5.35 -5.98 9.88
C GLN A 447 -5.68 -4.75 10.75
N ASP A 448 -5.30 -3.54 10.35
CA ASP A 448 -5.59 -2.30 11.09
C ASP A 448 -6.94 -1.69 10.70
N TYR A 449 -7.60 -2.23 9.67
CA TYR A 449 -8.90 -1.77 9.17
C TYR A 449 -10.00 -2.75 9.54
N ALA A 450 -11.13 -2.22 9.98
CA ALA A 450 -12.31 -3.05 10.22
C ALA A 450 -12.86 -3.63 8.91
N ASN A 451 -13.46 -4.82 8.98
CA ASN A 451 -14.08 -5.44 7.82
C ASN A 451 -15.07 -4.50 7.11
N ASN A 452 -15.88 -3.79 7.89
CA ASN A 452 -16.85 -2.83 7.36
C ASN A 452 -16.20 -1.58 6.73
N GLU A 453 -14.99 -1.20 7.12
CA GLU A 453 -14.23 -0.15 6.43
C GLU A 453 -13.79 -0.62 5.03
N ILE A 454 -13.30 -1.86 4.92
CA ILE A 454 -12.94 -2.46 3.62
C ILE A 454 -14.17 -2.55 2.72
N ILE A 455 -15.31 -3.01 3.23
CA ILE A 455 -16.58 -3.07 2.48
C ILE A 455 -17.01 -1.67 2.03
N ASN A 456 -16.92 -0.66 2.90
CA ASN A 456 -17.27 0.71 2.57
C ASN A 456 -16.39 1.26 1.42
N ILE A 457 -15.09 0.96 1.42
CA ILE A 457 -14.18 1.30 0.31
C ILE A 457 -14.64 0.60 -0.99
N ILE A 458 -14.92 -0.70 -0.95
CA ILE A 458 -15.38 -1.48 -2.11
C ILE A 458 -16.63 -0.84 -2.73
N ASN A 459 -17.58 -0.45 -1.91
CA ASN A 459 -18.85 0.12 -2.34
C ASN A 459 -18.69 1.54 -2.91
N LEU A 460 -17.91 2.39 -2.22
CA LEU A 460 -17.65 3.77 -2.66
C LEU A 460 -16.87 3.82 -3.99
N GLU A 461 -16.04 2.84 -4.27
CA GLU A 461 -15.26 2.75 -5.50
C GLU A 461 -15.91 1.86 -6.58
N LYS A 462 -17.10 1.30 -6.31
CA LYS A 462 -17.88 0.48 -7.25
C LYS A 462 -17.11 -0.70 -7.83
N LYS A 463 -16.74 -1.63 -6.96
CA LYS A 463 -16.04 -2.88 -7.31
C LYS A 463 -14.67 -2.62 -7.96
N PRO A 464 -13.75 -2.03 -7.22
CA PRO A 464 -12.37 -1.87 -7.66
C PRO A 464 -11.64 -3.22 -7.71
N TYR A 465 -10.48 -3.24 -8.36
CA TYR A 465 -9.49 -4.30 -8.14
C TYR A 465 -8.80 -4.06 -6.79
N LEU A 466 -8.95 -4.99 -5.86
CA LEU A 466 -8.54 -4.84 -4.48
C LEU A 466 -7.34 -5.74 -4.16
N ASN A 467 -6.27 -5.14 -3.64
CA ASN A 467 -5.07 -5.84 -3.23
C ASN A 467 -4.77 -5.50 -1.76
N LEU A 468 -4.92 -6.48 -0.88
CA LEU A 468 -4.74 -6.32 0.57
C LEU A 468 -3.43 -6.96 1.01
N TYR A 469 -2.64 -6.22 1.77
CA TYR A 469 -1.37 -6.68 2.34
C TYR A 469 -1.38 -6.49 3.85
N GLY A 470 -0.93 -7.48 4.60
CA GLY A 470 -0.87 -7.35 6.04
C GLY A 470 -0.48 -8.62 6.77
N ASP A 471 -0.65 -8.60 8.08
CA ASP A 471 -0.40 -9.72 8.96
C ASP A 471 -1.53 -9.83 10.00
N ILE A 472 -2.45 -10.77 9.80
CA ILE A 472 -3.57 -10.96 10.74
C ILE A 472 -3.09 -11.30 12.16
N HIS A 473 -1.88 -11.87 12.31
CA HIS A 473 -1.28 -12.17 13.59
C HIS A 473 -0.77 -10.93 14.34
N GLN A 474 -0.72 -9.75 13.67
CA GLN A 474 -0.45 -8.45 14.28
C GLN A 474 -1.72 -7.65 14.59
N ASN A 475 -2.88 -8.28 14.57
CA ASN A 475 -4.15 -7.63 14.87
C ASN A 475 -4.33 -7.41 16.39
N ILE A 476 -3.97 -6.24 16.87
CA ILE A 476 -4.15 -5.83 18.27
C ILE A 476 -5.63 -5.49 18.58
N ASN A 477 -6.46 -5.29 17.55
CA ASN A 477 -7.87 -4.91 17.66
C ASN A 477 -8.81 -6.06 17.31
N ASN A 478 -8.60 -7.23 17.93
CA ASN A 478 -9.24 -8.53 17.62
C ASN A 478 -10.78 -8.54 17.52
N HIS A 479 -11.47 -7.48 17.93
CA HIS A 479 -12.94 -7.45 18.03
C HIS A 479 -13.64 -6.81 16.83
N ILE A 480 -12.90 -6.28 15.86
CA ILE A 480 -13.49 -5.54 14.72
C ILE A 480 -13.11 -6.10 13.33
N ASN A 481 -12.23 -7.11 13.28
CA ASN A 481 -11.66 -7.61 12.02
C ASN A 481 -11.87 -9.12 11.87
N SER A 482 -11.68 -9.62 10.64
CA SER A 482 -11.62 -11.06 10.38
C SER A 482 -10.55 -11.73 11.25
N LYS A 483 -10.88 -12.87 11.80
CA LYS A 483 -9.96 -13.68 12.62
C LYS A 483 -9.12 -14.60 11.76
N THR A 484 -9.63 -14.96 10.58
CA THR A 484 -8.96 -15.86 9.64
C THR A 484 -8.90 -15.25 8.24
N ILE A 485 -7.98 -15.77 7.43
CA ILE A 485 -7.86 -15.37 6.02
C ILE A 485 -9.08 -15.82 5.22
N GLU A 486 -9.63 -16.99 5.54
CA GLU A 486 -10.81 -17.54 4.88
C GLU A 486 -12.02 -16.62 5.05
N GLU A 487 -12.25 -16.09 6.25
CA GLU A 487 -13.29 -15.08 6.51
C GLU A 487 -13.08 -13.83 5.66
N LEU A 488 -11.84 -13.34 5.52
CA LEU A 488 -11.53 -12.16 4.72
C LEU A 488 -11.70 -12.43 3.22
N VAL A 489 -11.29 -13.61 2.73
CA VAL A 489 -11.50 -14.03 1.34
C VAL A 489 -12.99 -14.06 1.01
N GLU A 490 -13.80 -14.67 1.87
CA GLU A 490 -15.23 -14.77 1.66
C GLU A 490 -15.91 -13.38 1.68
N LEU A 491 -15.51 -12.53 2.61
CA LEU A 491 -15.98 -11.15 2.68
C LEU A 491 -15.72 -10.39 1.35
N ILE A 492 -14.55 -10.55 0.77
CA ILE A 492 -14.19 -9.89 -0.50
C ILE A 492 -15.00 -10.49 -1.65
N LYS A 493 -15.11 -11.83 -1.74
CA LYS A 493 -15.89 -12.50 -2.78
C LYS A 493 -17.33 -12.01 -2.82
N VAL A 494 -17.99 -12.00 -1.66
CA VAL A 494 -19.40 -11.56 -1.53
C VAL A 494 -19.57 -10.11 -1.95
N ASN A 495 -18.74 -9.20 -1.46
CA ASN A 495 -18.92 -7.76 -1.69
C ASN A 495 -18.49 -7.32 -3.10
N LEU A 496 -17.46 -7.94 -3.68
CA LEU A 496 -17.06 -7.70 -5.06
C LEU A 496 -17.90 -8.50 -6.08
N LYS A 497 -18.66 -9.49 -5.63
CA LYS A 497 -19.38 -10.46 -6.48
C LYS A 497 -18.42 -11.15 -7.45
N THR A 498 -17.34 -11.71 -6.92
CA THR A 498 -16.30 -12.40 -7.68
C THR A 498 -16.03 -13.77 -7.07
N GLU A 499 -15.77 -14.77 -7.91
CA GLU A 499 -15.36 -16.10 -7.45
C GLU A 499 -13.85 -16.18 -7.19
N LYS A 500 -13.07 -15.29 -7.81
CA LYS A 500 -11.62 -15.35 -7.78
C LYS A 500 -11.03 -14.28 -6.88
N VAL A 501 -10.44 -14.72 -5.78
CA VAL A 501 -9.55 -13.94 -4.92
C VAL A 501 -8.28 -14.77 -4.72
N LEU A 502 -7.14 -14.22 -5.11
CA LEU A 502 -5.84 -14.89 -4.96
C LEU A 502 -5.33 -14.71 -3.55
N TYR A 503 -4.71 -15.76 -3.02
CA TYR A 503 -4.10 -15.74 -1.71
C TYR A 503 -2.63 -16.10 -1.80
N TYR A 504 -1.79 -15.29 -1.15
CA TYR A 504 -0.35 -15.48 -1.09
C TYR A 504 0.15 -15.40 0.35
N GLU A 505 1.23 -16.11 0.61
CA GLU A 505 1.90 -16.12 1.90
C GLU A 505 3.37 -15.76 1.75
N LEU A 506 3.84 -14.92 2.67
CA LEU A 506 5.23 -14.56 2.85
C LEU A 506 5.64 -14.93 4.28
N ASN A 507 6.36 -16.02 4.44
CA ASN A 507 6.74 -16.58 5.74
C ASN A 507 8.20 -16.29 6.13
N GLU A 508 8.99 -15.75 5.20
CA GLU A 508 10.40 -15.40 5.41
C GLU A 508 10.52 -14.06 6.13
N ASN A 509 11.27 -14.05 7.23
CA ASN A 509 11.60 -12.85 7.98
C ASN A 509 13.02 -12.39 7.64
N TYR A 510 13.13 -11.25 6.97
CA TYR A 510 14.39 -10.60 6.56
C TYR A 510 14.79 -9.46 7.51
N ARG A 511 14.00 -9.17 8.52
CA ARG A 511 14.17 -8.01 9.41
C ARG A 511 14.98 -8.35 10.64
N ASN A 512 14.51 -9.33 11.37
CA ASN A 512 15.04 -9.68 12.68
C ASN A 512 16.20 -10.66 12.55
N THR A 513 17.08 -10.71 13.57
CA THR A 513 18.08 -11.77 13.68
C THR A 513 17.41 -13.15 13.83
N ARG A 514 18.19 -14.20 13.61
CA ARG A 514 17.68 -15.58 13.76
C ARG A 514 17.13 -15.81 15.17
N GLU A 515 17.88 -15.40 16.18
CA GLU A 515 17.55 -15.60 17.59
C GLU A 515 16.24 -14.89 17.99
N ILE A 516 16.05 -13.64 17.53
CA ILE A 516 14.81 -12.89 17.74
C ILE A 516 13.65 -13.56 17.01
N THR A 517 13.87 -14.01 15.76
CA THR A 517 12.83 -14.71 14.98
C THR A 517 12.41 -16.01 15.67
N ASP A 518 13.37 -16.81 16.12
CA ASP A 518 13.10 -18.07 16.82
C ASP A 518 12.41 -17.84 18.18
N TYR A 519 12.76 -16.74 18.85
CA TYR A 519 12.08 -16.33 20.08
C TYR A 519 10.63 -15.93 19.82
N CYS A 520 10.36 -15.11 18.81
CA CYS A 520 9.02 -14.70 18.42
C CYS A 520 8.15 -15.88 17.99
N ASN A 521 8.75 -16.89 17.39
CA ASN A 521 8.08 -18.12 16.97
C ASN A 521 7.44 -18.91 18.13
N ARG A 522 7.78 -18.60 19.39
CA ARG A 522 7.13 -19.22 20.57
C ARG A 522 5.69 -18.73 20.76
N PHE A 523 5.34 -17.56 20.24
CA PHE A 523 4.10 -16.83 20.50
C PHE A 523 3.13 -16.79 19.31
N ILE A 524 3.47 -17.41 18.18
CA ILE A 524 2.64 -17.45 16.97
C ILE A 524 2.43 -18.89 16.50
N LEU A 525 1.23 -19.14 15.96
CA LEU A 525 0.89 -20.47 15.42
C LEU A 525 1.68 -20.77 14.15
N LYS A 526 1.73 -19.81 13.22
CA LYS A 526 2.42 -19.94 11.95
C LYS A 526 3.85 -19.44 12.10
N LYS A 527 4.81 -20.38 12.00
CA LYS A 527 6.24 -20.07 12.22
C LYS A 527 6.82 -19.23 11.09
N MET A 528 7.60 -18.23 11.48
CA MET A 528 8.46 -17.47 10.58
C MET A 528 9.68 -18.29 10.18
N ILE A 529 10.11 -18.17 8.93
CA ILE A 529 11.39 -18.71 8.46
C ILE A 529 12.42 -17.59 8.60
N SER A 530 13.43 -17.80 9.44
CA SER A 530 14.48 -16.80 9.62
C SER A 530 15.41 -16.74 8.42
N MET A 531 15.51 -15.55 7.82
CA MET A 531 16.51 -15.22 6.78
C MET A 531 17.57 -14.26 7.32
N GLY A 532 17.42 -13.83 8.59
CA GLY A 532 18.35 -12.92 9.25
C GLY A 532 19.68 -13.57 9.61
N ILE A 533 20.67 -12.73 9.84
CA ILE A 533 21.99 -13.15 10.36
C ILE A 533 21.85 -13.57 11.83
N SER A 534 22.76 -14.43 12.28
CA SER A 534 22.86 -14.78 13.69
C SER A 534 23.43 -13.63 14.51
N SER A 535 22.96 -13.43 15.71
CA SER A 535 23.35 -12.38 16.65
C SER A 535 23.39 -12.93 18.07
N ASP A 536 23.38 -12.04 19.06
CA ASP A 536 23.31 -12.43 20.48
C ASP A 536 21.94 -13.06 20.80
N GLU A 537 21.92 -13.96 21.78
CA GLU A 537 20.68 -14.54 22.29
C GLU A 537 19.76 -13.46 22.88
N VAL A 538 18.43 -13.73 22.87
CA VAL A 538 17.45 -12.88 23.52
C VAL A 538 17.67 -12.95 25.04
N MET A 539 17.90 -11.81 25.67
CA MET A 539 18.14 -11.74 27.10
C MET A 539 16.82 -11.63 27.87
N GLU A 540 16.46 -12.67 28.59
CA GLU A 540 15.32 -12.67 29.51
C GLU A 540 15.78 -12.34 30.93
N LYS A 541 15.00 -11.51 31.64
CA LYS A 541 15.28 -11.12 33.03
C LYS A 541 14.00 -11.13 33.87
N ASP A 542 13.97 -11.97 34.86
CA ASP A 542 12.87 -12.01 35.86
C ASP A 542 13.11 -10.97 36.94
N ILE A 543 12.28 -9.94 36.97
CA ILE A 543 12.45 -8.79 37.87
C ILE A 543 11.14 -8.50 38.63
N PRO A 544 11.19 -8.18 39.94
CA PRO A 544 10.04 -7.64 40.64
C PRO A 544 9.61 -6.29 40.03
N TYR A 545 8.30 -6.07 39.94
CA TYR A 545 7.73 -4.85 39.33
C TYR A 545 8.35 -3.57 39.86
N LYS A 546 8.55 -3.45 41.19
CA LYS A 546 9.12 -2.27 41.85
C LYS A 546 10.56 -1.93 41.45
N ASP A 547 11.30 -2.89 40.90
CA ASP A 547 12.72 -2.76 40.62
C ASP A 547 13.00 -2.46 39.14
N ILE A 548 11.99 -2.56 38.25
CA ILE A 548 12.13 -2.44 36.79
C ILE A 548 12.79 -1.10 36.39
N VAL A 549 12.22 0.01 36.83
CA VAL A 549 12.69 1.35 36.45
C VAL A 549 14.12 1.57 36.92
N THR A 550 14.42 1.13 38.13
CA THR A 550 15.78 1.21 38.70
C THR A 550 16.76 0.36 37.95
N ASP A 551 16.38 -0.87 37.58
CA ASP A 551 17.22 -1.78 36.83
C ASP A 551 17.51 -1.27 35.42
N VAL A 552 16.48 -0.74 34.72
CA VAL A 552 16.66 -0.13 33.39
C VAL A 552 17.64 1.04 33.46
N LYS A 553 17.47 1.94 34.43
CA LYS A 553 18.34 3.11 34.61
C LYS A 553 19.79 2.75 34.96
N ASN A 554 19.99 1.68 35.71
CA ASN A 554 21.33 1.24 36.11
C ASN A 554 22.09 0.51 35.00
N ASN A 555 21.39 -0.19 34.11
CA ASN A 555 22.01 -1.08 33.12
C ASN A 555 22.04 -0.53 31.70
N PHE A 556 21.25 0.51 31.38
CA PHE A 556 21.12 1.03 30.02
C PHE A 556 21.15 2.54 29.97
N ASN A 557 21.81 3.07 28.93
CA ASN A 557 21.77 4.48 28.62
C ASN A 557 20.48 4.82 27.83
N ASN A 558 19.83 5.93 28.14
CA ASN A 558 18.59 6.38 27.50
C ASN A 558 18.71 6.61 25.98
N LYS A 559 19.92 6.83 25.45
CA LYS A 559 20.17 6.99 23.99
C LYS A 559 20.45 5.68 23.25
N GLU A 560 20.59 4.57 23.97
CA GLU A 560 21.00 3.29 23.40
C GLU A 560 19.86 2.30 23.21
N VAL A 561 18.78 2.47 23.96
CA VAL A 561 17.66 1.51 23.98
C VAL A 561 16.32 2.22 23.89
N VAL A 562 15.39 1.54 23.25
CA VAL A 562 13.97 1.93 23.22
C VAL A 562 13.20 0.95 24.11
N ILE A 563 12.20 1.43 24.82
CA ILE A 563 11.40 0.65 25.73
C ILE A 563 9.99 0.50 25.18
N ILE A 564 9.47 -0.72 25.19
CA ILE A 564 8.10 -1.02 24.75
C ILE A 564 7.34 -1.68 25.90
N THR A 565 6.24 -1.04 26.32
CA THR A 565 5.37 -1.55 27.40
C THR A 565 3.97 -0.94 27.31
N ASN A 566 2.95 -1.63 27.84
CA ASN A 566 1.61 -1.08 28.02
C ASN A 566 1.39 -0.49 29.44
N ASP A 567 2.37 -0.59 30.32
CA ASP A 567 2.25 -0.09 31.70
C ASP A 567 2.40 1.45 31.75
N GLU A 568 1.29 2.14 32.03
CA GLU A 568 1.24 3.60 32.05
C GLU A 568 2.16 4.24 33.12
N LYS A 569 2.40 3.55 34.27
CA LYS A 569 3.28 4.05 35.33
C LYS A 569 4.73 4.00 34.87
N VAL A 570 5.13 2.85 34.33
CA VAL A 570 6.48 2.65 33.81
C VAL A 570 6.77 3.62 32.64
N ILE A 571 5.79 3.79 31.73
CA ILE A 571 5.88 4.78 30.64
C ILE A 571 6.17 6.16 31.19
N LYS A 572 5.40 6.62 32.20
CA LYS A 572 5.53 7.95 32.79
C LYS A 572 6.89 8.14 33.45
N GLU A 573 7.33 7.19 34.26
CA GLU A 573 8.58 7.30 35.03
C GLU A 573 9.84 7.28 34.14
N LEU A 574 9.86 6.41 33.11
CA LEU A 574 10.99 6.32 32.19
C LEU A 574 11.03 7.48 31.19
N SER A 575 9.86 7.95 30.73
CA SER A 575 9.80 9.16 29.86
C SER A 575 10.29 10.42 30.60
N GLN A 576 10.03 10.56 31.90
CA GLN A 576 10.57 11.64 32.74
C GLN A 576 12.10 11.59 32.87
N SER A 577 12.70 10.43 32.63
CA SER A 577 14.14 10.19 32.65
C SER A 577 14.75 10.19 31.24
N GLU A 578 14.07 10.81 30.27
CA GLU A 578 14.49 10.98 28.87
C GLU A 578 14.67 9.67 28.09
N TYR A 579 14.10 8.56 28.55
CA TYR A 579 14.04 7.34 27.74
C TYR A 579 12.97 7.45 26.67
N GLU A 580 13.26 6.90 25.50
CA GLU A 580 12.29 6.73 24.43
C GLU A 580 11.40 5.53 24.73
N VAL A 581 10.14 5.80 25.11
CA VAL A 581 9.19 4.77 25.55
C VAL A 581 7.93 4.77 24.69
N TYR A 582 7.56 3.61 24.21
CA TYR A 582 6.36 3.41 23.40
C TYR A 582 5.42 2.42 24.06
N ASN A 583 4.11 2.62 23.89
CA ASN A 583 3.16 1.52 24.06
C ASN A 583 3.14 0.67 22.78
N ILE A 584 2.61 -0.55 22.85
CA ILE A 584 2.63 -1.50 21.74
C ILE A 584 1.94 -0.97 20.49
N ARG A 585 0.88 -0.16 20.64
CA ARG A 585 0.15 0.43 19.51
C ARG A 585 0.98 1.52 18.82
N THR A 586 1.68 2.33 19.59
CA THR A 586 2.54 3.40 19.03
C THR A 586 3.86 2.85 18.49
N ALA A 587 4.34 1.74 19.02
CA ALA A 587 5.51 1.02 18.50
C ALA A 587 5.24 0.30 17.17
N LYS A 588 3.97 0.00 16.87
CA LYS A 588 3.61 -0.71 15.64
C LYS A 588 4.05 0.08 14.40
N GLY A 589 4.73 -0.60 13.46
CA GLY A 589 5.27 0.01 12.25
C GLY A 589 6.62 0.71 12.43
N LEU A 590 7.13 0.85 13.68
CA LEU A 590 8.47 1.36 13.96
C LEU A 590 9.46 0.20 14.09
N GLU A 591 10.76 0.53 13.99
CA GLU A 591 11.87 -0.42 14.08
C GLU A 591 13.01 0.21 14.84
N PHE A 592 13.63 -0.56 15.75
CA PHE A 592 14.68 -0.08 16.63
C PHE A 592 15.81 -1.10 16.75
N SER A 593 17.06 -0.64 16.85
CA SER A 593 18.22 -1.52 16.95
C SER A 593 18.19 -2.34 18.23
N LYS A 594 17.98 -1.70 19.38
CA LYS A 594 17.97 -2.34 20.70
C LYS A 594 16.67 -2.01 21.44
N VAL A 595 15.94 -3.03 21.87
CA VAL A 595 14.64 -2.84 22.53
C VAL A 595 14.61 -3.59 23.86
N ILE A 596 14.07 -2.94 24.87
CA ILE A 596 13.63 -3.56 26.11
C ILE A 596 12.10 -3.70 26.06
N VAL A 597 11.59 -4.91 26.12
CA VAL A 597 10.15 -5.16 26.24
C VAL A 597 9.84 -5.56 27.67
N ILE A 598 8.95 -4.79 28.31
CA ILE A 598 8.45 -5.13 29.64
C ILE A 598 7.19 -5.96 29.44
N ASP A 599 7.36 -7.28 29.54
CA ASP A 599 6.34 -8.30 29.29
C ASP A 599 5.49 -8.57 30.53
N TYR A 600 4.72 -7.57 30.97
CA TYR A 600 3.79 -7.74 32.08
C TYR A 600 2.37 -7.74 31.56
N GLY A 601 1.74 -8.93 31.59
CA GLY A 601 0.36 -9.11 31.15
C GLY A 601 0.12 -8.94 29.65
N LEU A 602 1.17 -9.00 28.82
CA LEU A 602 1.03 -8.95 27.37
C LEU A 602 0.43 -10.25 26.85
N SER A 603 -0.52 -10.15 25.92
CA SER A 603 -1.00 -11.28 25.13
C SER A 603 0.07 -11.74 24.13
N ASP A 604 -0.06 -12.95 23.59
CA ASP A 604 0.89 -13.47 22.59
C ASP A 604 0.96 -12.61 21.33
N ILE A 605 -0.17 -12.03 20.91
CA ILE A 605 -0.20 -11.07 19.80
C ILE A 605 0.60 -9.82 20.12
N GLU A 606 0.44 -9.26 21.32
CA GLU A 606 1.18 -8.09 21.76
C GLU A 606 2.68 -8.36 21.91
N ARG A 607 3.06 -9.54 22.41
CA ARG A 607 4.44 -10.03 22.45
C ARG A 607 5.02 -10.09 21.04
N TYR A 608 4.30 -10.73 20.11
CA TYR A 608 4.73 -10.84 18.73
C TYR A 608 4.98 -9.46 18.09
N VAL A 609 4.03 -8.52 18.28
CA VAL A 609 4.19 -7.15 17.77
C VAL A 609 5.39 -6.47 18.41
N ALA A 610 5.54 -6.50 19.74
CA ALA A 610 6.61 -5.81 20.46
C ALA A 610 8.00 -6.35 20.10
N PHE A 611 8.17 -7.68 20.14
CA PHE A 611 9.47 -8.33 19.90
C PHE A 611 9.95 -8.14 18.46
N THR A 612 9.06 -8.20 17.48
CA THR A 612 9.39 -7.99 16.06
C THR A 612 9.76 -6.55 15.71
N ARG A 613 9.66 -5.60 16.64
CA ARG A 613 10.19 -4.22 16.47
C ARG A 613 11.70 -4.16 16.62
N THR A 614 12.30 -5.18 17.21
CA THR A 614 13.74 -5.23 17.49
C THR A 614 14.51 -5.75 16.29
N LEU A 615 15.59 -5.09 15.97
CA LEU A 615 16.42 -5.44 14.82
C LEU A 615 17.66 -6.24 15.22
N ASP A 616 18.33 -5.84 16.32
CA ASP A 616 19.63 -6.41 16.68
C ASP A 616 19.62 -7.07 18.07
N LYS A 617 19.15 -6.38 19.12
CA LYS A 617 19.21 -6.88 20.49
C LYS A 617 17.90 -6.71 21.23
N LEU A 618 17.31 -7.82 21.67
CA LEU A 618 16.07 -7.86 22.42
C LEU A 618 16.33 -8.24 23.88
N TYR A 619 15.82 -7.41 24.79
CA TYR A 619 15.78 -7.66 26.23
C TYR A 619 14.32 -7.80 26.66
N VAL A 620 13.98 -8.90 27.33
CA VAL A 620 12.61 -9.17 27.79
C VAL A 620 12.57 -9.22 29.31
N TYR A 621 11.87 -8.27 29.91
CA TYR A 621 11.67 -8.20 31.34
C TYR A 621 10.36 -8.84 31.71
N LYS A 622 10.45 -9.94 32.44
CA LYS A 622 9.31 -10.75 32.91
C LYS A 622 9.05 -10.50 34.39
N GLN A 623 7.79 -10.63 34.78
CA GLN A 623 7.44 -10.56 36.19
C GLN A 623 7.96 -11.82 36.90
N LYS A 624 8.80 -11.62 37.92
CA LYS A 624 9.25 -12.72 38.77
C LYS A 624 8.01 -13.31 39.43
N SER A 625 7.76 -14.59 39.19
CA SER A 625 6.73 -15.35 39.93
C SER A 625 7.08 -15.27 41.43
N SER A 626 6.13 -14.77 42.21
CA SER A 626 6.27 -14.66 43.67
C SER A 626 6.29 -16.03 44.36
#